data_8294058de7d083c063c4ce5ec640ea3b
#
_entry.id   8294058de7d083c063c4ce5ec640ea3b
#
_cell.length_a   1.000
_cell.length_b   1.000
_cell.length_c   1.000
_cell.angle_alpha   90.00
_cell.angle_beta   90.00
_cell.angle_gamma   90.00
#
_symmetry.space_group_name_H-M   'P 1'
#
loop_
_entity.id
_entity.type
_entity.pdbx_description
1 polymer ?
#
loop_
_entity_poly.entity_id
_entity_poly.type
_entity_poly.pdbx_seq_one_letter_code
_entity_poly.pdbx_strand_id
1 'polypeptide(L)'
;PAGWYAYNIARIEGGTPLFHVDFGPENLPHETGVLGRRTSFRKGCYLGQEIVARMESLGHPKQRVVALRTEEDLLPTAGSPVFERGANGEPGNPVGVVTSSALSPMLGAVPVAFAMVRHAHSAPGTVLLAPAEGGRTAVTVQPDLAFLRTEAPAP
;
A
#
# COMPACT_ATOMS: atom_id res chain seq x y z
N PRO A 1 -5.90 -0.83 26.66
CA PRO A 1 -5.17 0.20 25.93
C PRO A 1 -4.09 -0.45 25.04
N ALA A 2 -3.97 0.00 23.79
CA ALA A 2 -2.93 -0.43 22.88
C ALA A 2 -2.02 0.76 22.55
N GLY A 3 -0.70 0.56 22.53
CA GLY A 3 0.25 1.58 22.10
C GLY A 3 0.25 1.78 20.59
N TRP A 4 0.86 2.87 20.13
CA TRP A 4 0.96 3.20 18.71
C TRP A 4 1.58 2.06 17.87
N TYR A 5 2.59 1.40 18.40
CA TYR A 5 3.25 0.29 17.72
C TYR A 5 2.29 -0.88 17.43
N ALA A 6 1.54 -1.33 18.44
CA ALA A 6 0.54 -2.38 18.26
C ALA A 6 -0.58 -1.98 17.30
N TYR A 7 -1.05 -0.73 17.38
CA TYR A 7 -2.03 -0.19 16.45
C TYR A 7 -1.49 -0.16 15.02
N ASN A 8 -0.22 0.28 14.83
CA ASN A 8 0.40 0.34 13.51
C ASN A 8 0.52 -1.06 12.88
N ILE A 9 0.90 -2.07 13.64
CA ILE A 9 0.92 -3.46 13.17
C ILE A 9 -0.50 -3.89 12.73
N ALA A 10 -1.47 -3.78 13.62
CA ALA A 10 -2.82 -4.25 13.38
C ALA A 10 -3.48 -3.58 12.16
N ARG A 11 -3.26 -2.26 11.96
CA ARG A 11 -3.84 -1.54 10.82
C ARG A 11 -3.19 -1.93 9.49
N ILE A 12 -1.86 -2.22 9.49
CA ILE A 12 -1.16 -2.70 8.28
C ILE A 12 -1.64 -4.11 7.96
N GLU A 13 -1.66 -5.03 8.92
CA GLU A 13 -2.19 -6.38 8.74
C GLU A 13 -3.63 -6.38 8.22
N GLY A 14 -4.48 -5.50 8.75
CA GLY A 14 -5.88 -5.33 8.36
C GLY A 14 -6.12 -4.55 7.08
N GLY A 15 -5.08 -4.07 6.41
CA GLY A 15 -5.22 -3.34 5.14
C GLY A 15 -5.84 -1.95 5.29
N THR A 16 -5.51 -1.23 6.37
CA THR A 16 -6.07 0.10 6.66
C THR A 16 -5.00 1.18 6.60
N PRO A 17 -4.81 1.83 5.44
CA PRO A 17 -3.93 2.98 5.33
C PRO A 17 -4.48 4.19 6.09
N LEU A 18 -3.58 5.00 6.64
CA LEU A 18 -3.90 6.17 7.44
C LEU A 18 -3.65 7.47 6.69
N PHE A 19 -4.58 8.41 6.88
CA PHE A 19 -4.41 9.79 6.45
C PHE A 19 -3.24 10.46 7.18
N HIS A 20 -2.44 11.23 6.48
CA HIS A 20 -1.18 11.85 6.90
C HIS A 20 -0.01 10.87 7.16
N VAL A 21 -0.20 9.58 6.99
CA VAL A 21 0.86 8.57 7.06
C VAL A 21 1.09 7.93 5.70
N ASP A 22 0.05 7.30 5.15
CA ASP A 22 0.14 6.56 3.88
C ASP A 22 -0.35 7.36 2.68
N PHE A 23 -1.18 8.38 2.91
CA PHE A 23 -1.68 9.31 1.91
C PHE A 23 -2.05 10.65 2.56
N GLY A 24 -2.14 11.72 1.78
CA GLY A 24 -2.40 13.08 2.24
C GLY A 24 -3.54 13.78 1.49
N PRO A 25 -3.74 15.08 1.77
CA PRO A 25 -4.80 15.87 1.13
C PRO A 25 -4.61 16.06 -0.38
N GLU A 26 -3.38 15.87 -0.88
CA GLU A 26 -3.02 15.93 -2.30
C GLU A 26 -3.40 14.65 -3.06
N ASN A 27 -3.75 13.57 -2.36
CA ASN A 27 -4.08 12.30 -2.98
C ASN A 27 -5.57 12.20 -3.33
N LEU A 28 -5.85 11.65 -4.50
CA LEU A 28 -7.22 11.32 -4.90
C LEU A 28 -7.70 10.06 -4.14
N PRO A 29 -9.02 9.93 -3.91
CA PRO A 29 -9.58 8.73 -3.27
C PRO A 29 -9.17 7.41 -3.94
N HIS A 30 -8.99 7.40 -5.26
CA HIS A 30 -8.52 6.25 -6.04
C HIS A 30 -7.08 5.84 -5.72
N GLU A 31 -6.27 6.76 -5.22
CA GLU A 31 -4.88 6.50 -4.86
C GLU A 31 -4.75 5.83 -3.49
N THR A 32 -5.76 5.91 -2.64
CA THR A 32 -5.72 5.41 -1.26
C THR A 32 -5.73 3.88 -1.13
N GLY A 33 -6.08 3.17 -2.21
CA GLY A 33 -6.20 1.71 -2.22
C GLY A 33 -7.46 1.17 -1.51
N VAL A 34 -8.27 2.03 -0.87
CA VAL A 34 -9.48 1.64 -0.13
C VAL A 34 -10.77 2.23 -0.69
N LEU A 35 -10.75 2.67 -1.95
CA LEU A 35 -11.89 3.33 -2.61
C LEU A 35 -13.20 2.54 -2.44
N GLY A 36 -13.21 1.26 -2.78
CA GLY A 36 -14.41 0.41 -2.70
C GLY A 36 -14.99 0.24 -1.30
N ARG A 37 -14.17 0.43 -0.24
CA ARG A 37 -14.62 0.38 1.15
C ARG A 37 -15.08 1.73 1.70
N ARG A 38 -14.70 2.84 1.07
CA ARG A 38 -14.85 4.21 1.61
C ARG A 38 -15.71 5.11 0.74
N THR A 39 -16.02 4.69 -0.49
CA THR A 39 -16.78 5.49 -1.44
C THR A 39 -18.04 4.74 -1.88
N SER A 40 -19.15 5.47 -2.01
CA SER A 40 -20.39 4.95 -2.58
C SER A 40 -20.74 5.72 -3.84
N PHE A 41 -20.88 5.04 -4.94
CA PHE A 41 -21.33 5.58 -6.22
C PHE A 41 -22.87 5.61 -6.35
N ARG A 42 -23.59 5.13 -5.35
CA ARG A 42 -25.06 5.03 -5.33
C ARG A 42 -25.74 6.05 -4.41
N LYS A 43 -24.96 6.78 -3.59
CA LYS A 43 -25.50 7.80 -2.70
C LYS A 43 -25.70 9.12 -3.44
N GLY A 44 -26.49 10.04 -2.85
CA GLY A 44 -26.71 11.40 -3.37
C GLY A 44 -25.42 12.22 -3.53
N CYS A 45 -25.56 13.43 -4.06
CA CYS A 45 -24.44 14.31 -4.40
C CYS A 45 -23.58 14.69 -3.21
N TYR A 46 -22.27 14.81 -3.44
CA TYR A 46 -21.28 15.29 -2.47
C TYR A 46 -20.20 16.12 -3.17
N LEU A 47 -19.51 16.96 -2.41
CA LEU A 47 -18.47 17.83 -2.93
C LEU A 47 -17.31 16.99 -3.51
N GLY A 48 -16.91 17.25 -4.78
CA GLY A 48 -15.85 16.51 -5.46
C GLY A 48 -16.31 15.23 -6.18
N GLN A 49 -17.60 14.90 -6.17
CA GLN A 49 -18.14 13.69 -6.81
C GLN A 49 -17.79 13.60 -8.30
N GLU A 50 -17.76 14.71 -9.02
CA GLU A 50 -17.46 14.72 -10.45
C GLU A 50 -16.04 14.19 -10.74
N ILE A 51 -15.05 14.61 -9.95
CA ILE A 51 -13.66 14.16 -10.10
C ILE A 51 -13.56 12.66 -9.81
N VAL A 52 -14.22 12.19 -8.75
CA VAL A 52 -14.22 10.76 -8.37
C VAL A 52 -14.89 9.91 -9.45
N ALA A 53 -16.06 10.32 -9.91
CA ALA A 53 -16.79 9.60 -10.97
C ALA A 53 -16.05 9.60 -12.32
N ARG A 54 -15.40 10.71 -12.67
CA ARG A 54 -14.61 10.81 -13.90
C ARG A 54 -13.39 9.90 -13.88
N MET A 55 -12.69 9.82 -12.75
CA MET A 55 -11.56 8.89 -12.60
C MET A 55 -11.99 7.44 -12.69
N GLU A 56 -13.14 7.07 -12.11
CA GLU A 56 -13.69 5.72 -12.17
C GLU A 56 -14.06 5.31 -13.59
N SER A 57 -14.60 6.24 -14.38
CA SER A 57 -15.13 5.94 -15.72
C SER A 57 -14.12 6.08 -16.86
N LEU A 58 -13.12 6.95 -16.73
CA LEU A 58 -12.26 7.36 -17.85
C LEU A 58 -10.76 7.18 -17.61
N GLY A 59 -10.34 6.73 -16.44
CA GLY A 59 -8.92 6.72 -16.15
C GLY A 59 -8.48 5.78 -15.04
N HIS A 60 -7.22 5.88 -14.73
CA HIS A 60 -6.59 5.26 -13.55
C HIS A 60 -5.75 6.32 -12.82
N PRO A 61 -5.55 6.21 -11.51
CA PRO A 61 -4.72 7.13 -10.76
C PRO A 61 -3.26 7.02 -11.22
N LYS A 62 -2.49 8.09 -11.07
CA LYS A 62 -1.05 8.09 -11.40
C LYS A 62 -0.26 7.15 -10.49
N GLN A 63 -0.71 6.99 -9.27
CA GLN A 63 -0.10 6.19 -8.20
C GLN A 63 -1.20 5.64 -7.29
N ARG A 64 -0.87 4.67 -6.47
CA ARG A 64 -1.78 4.16 -5.44
C ARG A 64 -1.04 3.54 -4.28
N VAL A 65 -1.68 3.49 -3.12
CA VAL A 65 -1.21 2.70 -1.99
C VAL A 65 -1.35 1.22 -2.31
N VAL A 66 -0.27 0.48 -2.12
CA VAL A 66 -0.22 -0.99 -2.26
C VAL A 66 0.34 -1.61 -1.00
N ALA A 67 -0.01 -2.87 -0.75
CA ALA A 67 0.62 -3.68 0.27
C ALA A 67 1.85 -4.39 -0.34
N LEU A 68 2.92 -4.41 0.42
CA LEU A 68 4.19 -5.04 0.05
C LEU A 68 4.56 -6.11 1.08
N ARG A 69 4.94 -7.28 0.61
CA ARG A 69 5.51 -8.35 1.44
C ARG A 69 6.96 -8.56 1.02
N THR A 70 7.84 -8.68 2.00
CA THR A 70 9.25 -9.00 1.74
C THR A 70 9.45 -10.49 1.51
N GLU A 71 10.49 -10.83 0.77
CA GLU A 71 10.95 -12.21 0.60
C GLU A 71 11.96 -12.60 1.69
N GLU A 72 12.61 -11.62 2.30
CA GLU A 72 13.62 -11.76 3.35
C GLU A 72 13.11 -11.16 4.67
N ASP A 73 13.73 -11.50 5.79
CA ASP A 73 13.40 -10.96 7.11
C ASP A 73 13.96 -9.54 7.33
N LEU A 74 13.94 -8.73 6.28
CA LEU A 74 14.42 -7.35 6.30
C LEU A 74 13.25 -6.38 6.23
N LEU A 75 13.10 -5.56 7.26
CA LEU A 75 12.03 -4.58 7.36
C LEU A 75 12.29 -3.38 6.44
N PRO A 76 11.41 -3.10 5.46
CA PRO A 76 11.53 -1.92 4.62
C PRO A 76 11.48 -0.65 5.45
N THR A 77 12.36 0.30 5.13
CA THR A 77 12.45 1.57 5.87
C THR A 77 11.33 2.52 5.43
N ALA A 78 10.45 2.91 6.34
CA ALA A 78 9.41 3.90 6.05
C ALA A 78 10.04 5.25 5.64
N GLY A 79 9.45 5.90 4.64
CA GLY A 79 9.97 7.13 4.03
C GLY A 79 11.03 6.89 2.94
N SER A 80 11.50 5.66 2.74
CA SER A 80 12.49 5.34 1.71
C SER A 80 11.86 5.15 0.33
N PRO A 81 12.61 5.43 -0.77
CA PRO A 81 12.13 5.19 -2.11
C PRO A 81 12.01 3.69 -2.41
N VAL A 82 11.00 3.36 -3.22
CA VAL A 82 10.84 2.03 -3.83
C VAL A 82 11.32 2.11 -5.27
N PHE A 83 12.10 1.12 -5.70
CA PHE A 83 12.73 1.07 -7.02
C PHE A 83 12.19 -0.08 -7.87
N GLU A 84 12.25 0.08 -9.18
CA GLU A 84 12.18 -1.04 -10.11
C GLU A 84 13.29 -2.05 -9.81
N ARG A 85 12.99 -3.34 -9.95
CA ARG A 85 14.01 -4.37 -9.93
C ARG A 85 14.57 -4.53 -11.33
N GLY A 86 15.83 -4.12 -11.53
CA GLY A 86 16.56 -4.34 -12.78
C GLY A 86 16.83 -5.82 -13.05
N ALA A 87 17.20 -6.15 -14.29
CA ALA A 87 17.45 -7.52 -14.74
C ALA A 87 18.53 -8.26 -13.90
N ASN A 88 19.49 -7.52 -13.38
CA ASN A 88 20.57 -8.06 -12.53
C ASN A 88 20.27 -8.00 -11.02
N GLY A 89 19.01 -7.68 -10.62
CA GLY A 89 18.65 -7.48 -9.22
C GLY A 89 19.08 -6.12 -8.65
N GLU A 90 19.66 -5.24 -9.47
CA GLU A 90 20.02 -3.87 -9.07
C GLU A 90 18.82 -2.93 -9.10
N PRO A 91 18.83 -1.84 -8.30
CA PRO A 91 17.75 -0.86 -8.33
C PRO A 91 17.75 -0.08 -9.65
N GLY A 92 16.59 -0.05 -10.28
CA GLY A 92 16.30 0.81 -11.43
C GLY A 92 15.81 2.20 -11.02
N ASN A 93 14.81 2.72 -11.75
CA ASN A 93 14.22 4.01 -11.44
C ASN A 93 13.39 3.98 -10.15
N PRO A 94 13.30 5.09 -9.39
CA PRO A 94 12.40 5.19 -8.27
C PRO A 94 10.94 5.23 -8.78
N VAL A 95 10.10 4.34 -8.26
CA VAL A 95 8.70 4.16 -8.67
C VAL A 95 7.70 4.39 -7.54
N GLY A 96 8.17 4.65 -6.33
CA GLY A 96 7.30 4.89 -5.18
C GLY A 96 8.07 5.21 -3.92
N VAL A 97 7.34 5.23 -2.81
CA VAL A 97 7.86 5.47 -1.46
C VAL A 97 7.19 4.51 -0.49
N VAL A 98 7.96 3.88 0.39
CA VAL A 98 7.44 3.12 1.53
C VAL A 98 6.80 4.11 2.50
N THR A 99 5.52 3.96 2.79
CA THR A 99 4.82 4.89 3.69
C THR A 99 4.77 4.39 5.12
N SER A 100 4.66 3.09 5.30
CA SER A 100 4.67 2.45 6.62
C SER A 100 5.12 1.00 6.52
N SER A 101 5.71 0.49 7.60
CA SER A 101 6.18 -0.89 7.69
C SER A 101 6.03 -1.44 9.11
N ALA A 102 5.93 -2.75 9.21
CA ALA A 102 5.87 -3.46 10.49
C ALA A 102 6.29 -4.92 10.32
N LEU A 103 6.73 -5.54 11.41
CA LEU A 103 6.80 -7.00 11.52
C LEU A 103 5.41 -7.52 11.89
N SER A 104 4.86 -8.44 11.12
CA SER A 104 3.53 -9.00 11.35
C SER A 104 3.58 -10.22 12.25
N PRO A 105 3.14 -10.15 13.52
CA PRO A 105 3.09 -11.32 14.40
C PRO A 105 2.17 -12.42 13.87
N MET A 106 1.06 -12.02 13.22
CA MET A 106 0.08 -12.95 12.69
C MET A 106 0.59 -13.75 11.48
N LEU A 107 1.64 -13.25 10.81
CA LEU A 107 2.29 -13.92 9.69
C LEU A 107 3.64 -14.55 10.08
N GLY A 108 3.90 -14.75 11.37
CA GLY A 108 5.16 -15.33 11.84
C GLY A 108 6.35 -14.36 11.81
N ALA A 109 6.11 -13.09 12.15
CA ALA A 109 7.07 -11.99 12.14
C ALA A 109 7.59 -11.59 10.72
N VAL A 110 6.87 -11.96 9.66
CA VAL A 110 7.21 -11.53 8.30
C VAL A 110 7.08 -10.01 8.19
N PRO A 111 8.08 -9.32 7.61
CA PRO A 111 7.99 -7.89 7.35
C PRO A 111 6.93 -7.58 6.28
N VAL A 112 6.07 -6.63 6.60
CA VAL A 112 5.00 -6.12 5.73
C VAL A 112 5.04 -4.61 5.68
N ALA A 113 4.63 -4.03 4.57
CA ALA A 113 4.65 -2.58 4.41
C ALA A 113 3.48 -2.08 3.54
N PHE A 114 3.18 -0.79 3.66
CA PHE A 114 2.48 -0.04 2.63
C PHE A 114 3.45 0.86 1.88
N ALA A 115 3.16 1.07 0.61
CA ALA A 115 3.89 2.03 -0.21
C ALA A 115 2.95 2.74 -1.18
N MET A 116 3.22 4.01 -1.43
CA MET A 116 2.63 4.74 -2.56
C MET A 116 3.46 4.44 -3.80
N VAL A 117 2.90 3.74 -4.77
CA VAL A 117 3.61 3.25 -5.96
C VAL A 117 2.93 3.75 -7.23
N ARG A 118 3.71 4.14 -8.24
CA ARG A 118 3.19 4.52 -9.56
C ARG A 118 2.33 3.41 -10.13
N HIS A 119 1.22 3.76 -10.77
CA HIS A 119 0.23 2.83 -11.29
C HIS A 119 0.85 1.72 -12.16
N ALA A 120 1.78 2.06 -13.04
CA ALA A 120 2.46 1.11 -13.93
C ALA A 120 3.19 -0.04 -13.19
N HIS A 121 3.54 0.14 -11.92
CA HIS A 121 4.27 -0.83 -11.11
C HIS A 121 3.46 -1.38 -9.93
N SER A 122 2.15 -1.08 -9.88
CA SER A 122 1.27 -1.42 -8.77
C SER A 122 0.47 -2.71 -8.97
N ALA A 123 0.73 -3.46 -10.04
CA ALA A 123 0.04 -4.71 -10.31
C ALA A 123 0.45 -5.79 -9.29
N PRO A 124 -0.50 -6.62 -8.82
CA PRO A 124 -0.20 -7.76 -7.95
C PRO A 124 0.88 -8.67 -8.54
N GLY A 125 1.81 -9.12 -7.69
CA GLY A 125 2.94 -9.96 -8.11
C GLY A 125 4.13 -9.19 -8.66
N THR A 126 4.03 -7.87 -8.84
CA THR A 126 5.20 -7.05 -9.23
C THR A 126 6.24 -7.09 -8.13
N VAL A 127 7.48 -7.42 -8.49
CA VAL A 127 8.62 -7.43 -7.56
C VAL A 127 9.39 -6.12 -7.71
N LEU A 128 9.55 -5.43 -6.61
CA LEU A 128 10.24 -4.15 -6.48
C LEU A 128 11.39 -4.29 -5.48
N LEU A 129 12.21 -3.26 -5.34
CA LEU A 129 13.28 -3.19 -4.35
C LEU A 129 13.04 -2.03 -3.40
N ALA A 130 13.24 -2.27 -2.11
CA ALA A 130 13.16 -1.24 -1.08
C ALA A 130 14.40 -1.28 -0.18
N PRO A 131 14.92 -0.11 0.25
CA PRO A 131 15.91 -0.04 1.31
C PRO A 131 15.33 -0.64 2.60
N ALA A 132 16.17 -1.37 3.31
CA ALA A 132 15.85 -2.00 4.57
C ALA A 132 17.05 -1.87 5.52
N GLU A 133 16.84 -2.13 6.80
CA GLU A 133 17.92 -2.11 7.77
C GLU A 133 18.98 -3.17 7.41
N GLY A 134 20.20 -2.72 7.15
CA GLY A 134 21.30 -3.59 6.72
C GLY A 134 21.46 -3.77 5.21
N GLY A 135 20.62 -3.12 4.36
CA GLY A 135 20.76 -3.23 2.91
C GLY A 135 19.49 -2.90 2.11
N ARG A 136 19.13 -3.80 1.21
CA ARG A 136 17.93 -3.74 0.38
C ARG A 136 17.24 -5.08 0.40
N THR A 137 15.92 -5.07 0.26
CA THR A 137 15.13 -6.29 0.16
C THR A 137 14.21 -6.25 -1.05
N ALA A 138 13.94 -7.41 -1.61
CA ALA A 138 12.89 -7.58 -2.61
C ALA A 138 11.53 -7.55 -1.92
N VAL A 139 10.60 -6.79 -2.50
CA VAL A 139 9.23 -6.64 -2.00
C VAL A 139 8.25 -6.95 -3.11
N THR A 140 7.25 -7.76 -2.82
CA THR A 140 6.24 -8.18 -3.78
C THR A 140 4.91 -7.48 -3.50
N VAL A 141 4.35 -6.83 -4.52
CA VAL A 141 3.03 -6.19 -4.45
C VAL A 141 1.95 -7.25 -4.23
N GLN A 142 1.16 -7.08 -3.18
CA GLN A 142 0.08 -8.00 -2.81
C GLN A 142 -1.21 -7.70 -3.59
N PRO A 143 -2.10 -8.69 -3.78
CA PRO A 143 -3.36 -8.48 -4.48
C PRO A 143 -4.33 -7.55 -3.73
N ASP A 144 -4.27 -7.56 -2.41
CA ASP A 144 -5.08 -6.75 -1.51
C ASP A 144 -4.19 -5.95 -0.56
N LEU A 145 -4.74 -4.88 0.03
CA LEU A 145 -4.06 -4.17 1.11
C LEU A 145 -4.03 -4.99 2.41
N ALA A 146 -5.04 -5.80 2.66
CA ALA A 146 -5.11 -6.65 3.83
C ALA A 146 -4.23 -7.90 3.65
N PHE A 147 -3.33 -8.13 4.59
CA PHE A 147 -2.52 -9.35 4.65
C PHE A 147 -3.29 -10.50 5.32
N LEU A 148 -4.18 -10.16 6.23
CA LEU A 148 -5.07 -11.10 6.88
C LEU A 148 -6.43 -11.03 6.18
N ARG A 149 -6.86 -12.11 5.55
CA ARG A 149 -8.24 -12.23 5.07
C ARG A 149 -9.14 -12.44 6.28
N THR A 150 -9.82 -11.40 6.69
CA THR A 150 -11.06 -11.56 7.43
C THR A 150 -12.09 -11.99 6.39
N GLU A 151 -12.56 -13.23 6.44
CA GLU A 151 -13.78 -13.58 5.73
C GLU A 151 -14.86 -12.65 6.25
N ALA A 152 -15.23 -11.67 5.43
CA ALA A 152 -16.42 -10.88 5.72
C ALA A 152 -17.58 -11.89 5.73
N PRO A 153 -18.47 -11.88 6.74
CA PRO A 153 -19.67 -12.66 6.67
C PRO A 153 -20.38 -12.29 5.37
N ALA A 154 -20.75 -13.30 4.59
CA ALA A 154 -21.52 -13.12 3.37
C ALA A 154 -22.78 -12.31 3.69
N PRO A 155 -23.19 -11.38 2.81
CA PRO A 155 -24.37 -10.56 3.01
C PRO A 155 -25.64 -11.39 3.11
#